data_e00a2316a93a9473b83357e388b1fd8c
#
_entry.id   e00a2316a93a9473b83357e388b1fd8c
#
_cell.length_a   1.000
_cell.length_b   1.000
_cell.length_c   1.000
_cell.angle_alpha   90.00
_cell.angle_beta   90.00
_cell.angle_gamma   90.00
#
_symmetry.space_group_name_H-M   'P 1'
#
loop_
_entity.id
_entity.type
_entity.pdbx_description
1 polymer ?
#
loop_
_entity_poly.entity_id
_entity_poly.type
_entity_poly.pdbx_seq_one_letter_code
_entity_poly.pdbx_strand_id
1 'polypeptide(L)'
;ITLYIKTREDFERFTMLFTAAVMIMIVSVFVRTPYALWFSGFFGRINNENVTGNNINTLAYICVVAVAISFCKAYYYKKRAYYLCTAFELLYIVLSSSRKALFIVAFLLFAMLIFYVNKRFYLLRLALMIAAAVGIAIAFLKVPALYNAAGFRLEKMLNYIVNNDTMADGSLALRKGFGEISSQIFYSHPIIGIGLANNAHPIE
;
A
#
# COMPACT_ATOMS: atom_id res chain seq x y z
N ILE A 1 -9.94 -22.55 2.87
CA ILE A 1 -10.90 -21.51 2.44
C ILE A 1 -11.92 -22.13 1.48
N THR A 2 -11.49 -22.91 0.48
CA THR A 2 -12.39 -23.57 -0.50
C THR A 2 -13.40 -24.54 0.12
N LEU A 3 -13.18 -25.02 1.34
CA LEU A 3 -14.10 -25.90 2.07
C LEU A 3 -15.31 -25.16 2.66
N TYR A 4 -15.20 -23.86 2.90
CA TYR A 4 -16.23 -23.07 3.59
C TYR A 4 -17.02 -22.14 2.67
N ILE A 5 -16.47 -21.74 1.52
CA ILE A 5 -17.14 -20.86 0.56
C ILE A 5 -17.66 -21.71 -0.58
N LYS A 6 -18.91 -22.16 -0.48
CA LYS A 6 -19.57 -23.00 -1.50
C LYS A 6 -20.60 -22.23 -2.32
N THR A 7 -21.17 -21.20 -1.75
CA THR A 7 -22.24 -20.42 -2.36
C THR A 7 -21.84 -18.96 -2.54
N ARG A 8 -22.59 -18.26 -3.39
CA ARG A 8 -22.45 -16.79 -3.55
C ARG A 8 -22.73 -16.08 -2.23
N GLU A 9 -23.67 -16.57 -1.43
CA GLU A 9 -24.01 -15.99 -0.13
C GLU A 9 -22.85 -16.13 0.86
N ASP A 10 -22.17 -17.26 0.88
CA ASP A 10 -21.00 -17.48 1.73
C ASP A 10 -19.89 -16.48 1.37
N PHE A 11 -19.66 -16.29 0.06
CA PHE A 11 -18.69 -15.29 -0.42
C PHE A 11 -19.08 -13.87 -0.03
N GLU A 12 -20.36 -13.50 -0.15
CA GLU A 12 -20.84 -12.18 0.27
C GLU A 12 -20.70 -11.97 1.78
N ARG A 13 -21.01 -12.97 2.59
CA ARG A 13 -20.82 -12.94 4.05
C ARG A 13 -19.34 -12.83 4.42
N PHE A 14 -18.48 -13.65 3.80
CA PHE A 14 -17.04 -13.60 4.02
C PHE A 14 -16.47 -12.22 3.72
N THR A 15 -16.77 -11.67 2.55
CA THR A 15 -16.27 -10.34 2.15
C THR A 15 -16.81 -9.20 3.01
N MET A 16 -18.05 -9.33 3.53
CA MET A 16 -18.61 -8.39 4.49
C MET A 16 -17.88 -8.44 5.83
N LEU A 17 -17.65 -9.64 6.38
CA LEU A 17 -16.91 -9.82 7.62
C LEU A 17 -15.46 -9.37 7.49
N PHE A 18 -14.82 -9.66 6.35
CA PHE A 18 -13.47 -9.20 6.07
C PHE A 18 -13.38 -7.66 6.09
N THR A 19 -14.28 -6.98 5.35
CA THR A 19 -14.32 -5.50 5.35
C THR A 19 -14.57 -4.95 6.75
N ALA A 20 -15.51 -5.54 7.52
CA ALA A 20 -15.79 -5.11 8.88
C ALA A 20 -14.57 -5.30 9.80
N ALA A 21 -13.87 -6.42 9.71
CA ALA A 21 -12.64 -6.67 10.47
C ALA A 21 -11.55 -5.64 10.15
N VAL A 22 -11.34 -5.34 8.86
CA VAL A 22 -10.37 -4.32 8.44
C VAL A 22 -10.76 -2.94 8.96
N MET A 23 -12.05 -2.57 8.92
CA MET A 23 -12.52 -1.30 9.47
C MET A 23 -12.28 -1.20 10.98
N ILE A 24 -12.52 -2.27 11.73
CA ILE A 24 -12.24 -2.33 13.17
C ILE A 24 -10.74 -2.14 13.43
N MET A 25 -9.89 -2.81 12.65
CA MET A 25 -8.43 -2.66 12.76
C MET A 25 -7.99 -1.21 12.47
N ILE A 26 -8.50 -0.60 11.40
CA ILE A 26 -8.20 0.79 11.07
C ILE A 26 -8.64 1.73 12.19
N VAL A 27 -9.87 1.61 12.66
CA VAL A 27 -10.39 2.43 13.78
C VAL A 27 -9.54 2.25 15.03
N SER A 28 -9.15 1.00 15.36
CA SER A 28 -8.25 0.73 16.48
C SER A 28 -6.92 1.46 16.38
N VAL A 29 -6.31 1.52 15.18
CA VAL A 29 -5.08 2.27 14.94
C VAL A 29 -5.31 3.77 15.12
N PHE A 30 -6.40 4.31 14.58
CA PHE A 30 -6.73 5.74 14.75
C PHE A 30 -6.92 6.12 16.21
N VAL A 31 -7.66 5.33 16.98
CA VAL A 31 -7.91 5.59 18.40
C VAL A 31 -6.63 5.52 19.22
N ARG A 32 -5.74 4.59 18.90
CA ARG A 32 -4.48 4.41 19.65
C ARG A 32 -3.38 5.38 19.23
N THR A 33 -3.47 5.99 18.06
CA THR A 33 -2.45 6.93 17.57
C THR A 33 -2.80 8.35 18.01
N PRO A 34 -1.94 9.04 18.78
CA PRO A 34 -2.14 10.44 19.14
C PRO A 34 -2.37 11.32 17.90
N TYR A 35 -3.32 12.25 17.99
CA TYR A 35 -3.70 13.13 16.88
C TYR A 35 -2.51 13.88 16.26
N ALA A 36 -1.56 14.34 17.10
CA ALA A 36 -0.35 15.02 16.64
C ALA A 36 0.51 14.20 15.67
N LEU A 37 0.38 12.87 15.68
CA LEU A 37 1.15 11.96 14.83
C LEU A 37 0.44 11.57 13.53
N TRP A 38 -0.82 11.95 13.32
CA TRP A 38 -1.59 11.52 12.15
C TRP A 38 -0.95 11.94 10.83
N PHE A 39 -0.40 13.15 10.77
CA PHE A 39 0.22 13.70 9.56
C PHE A 39 1.76 13.85 9.68
N SER A 40 2.38 13.15 10.62
CA SER A 40 3.82 13.25 10.86
C SER A 40 4.68 12.29 10.02
N GLY A 41 4.04 11.42 9.22
CA GLY A 41 4.73 10.29 8.54
C GLY A 41 5.08 9.13 9.46
N PHE A 42 4.71 9.23 10.75
CA PHE A 42 4.88 8.18 11.77
C PHE A 42 3.57 7.50 12.17
N PHE A 43 2.47 7.82 11.48
CA PHE A 43 1.16 7.24 11.73
C PHE A 43 1.24 5.71 11.75
N GLY A 44 0.74 5.12 12.82
CA GLY A 44 0.72 3.67 12.99
C GLY A 44 2.06 3.00 13.28
N ARG A 45 3.22 3.71 13.25
CA ARG A 45 4.51 3.10 13.58
C ARG A 45 4.64 2.73 15.05
N ILE A 46 4.16 3.59 15.95
CA ILE A 46 4.29 3.43 17.41
C ILE A 46 3.38 2.31 17.91
N ASN A 47 2.26 2.04 17.24
CA ASN A 47 1.23 1.12 17.74
C ASN A 47 0.98 -0.10 16.86
N ASN A 48 1.62 -0.20 15.69
CA ASN A 48 1.40 -1.33 14.79
C ASN A 48 2.03 -2.64 15.29
N GLU A 49 3.12 -2.55 16.03
CA GLU A 49 3.73 -3.73 16.65
C GLU A 49 2.75 -4.43 17.60
N ASN A 50 1.89 -3.65 18.29
CA ASN A 50 0.90 -4.18 19.23
C ASN A 50 -0.41 -4.65 18.58
N VAL A 51 -0.72 -4.22 17.34
CA VAL A 51 -2.00 -4.55 16.65
C VAL A 51 -1.83 -5.62 15.60
N THR A 52 -0.71 -5.61 14.86
CA THR A 52 -0.46 -6.52 13.73
C THR A 52 0.75 -7.42 13.92
N GLY A 53 1.42 -7.28 15.06
CA GLY A 53 2.51 -8.15 15.47
C GLY A 53 3.85 -7.91 14.81
N ASN A 54 4.02 -7.31 13.61
CA ASN A 54 5.36 -7.26 13.03
C ASN A 54 5.64 -6.25 11.91
N ASN A 55 4.65 -5.71 11.20
CA ASN A 55 5.02 -4.84 10.07
C ASN A 55 3.91 -3.84 9.72
N ILE A 56 4.27 -2.57 9.74
CA ILE A 56 3.41 -1.44 9.35
C ILE A 56 2.78 -1.65 7.97
N ASN A 57 3.52 -2.28 7.06
CA ASN A 57 3.04 -2.51 5.72
C ASN A 57 1.97 -3.61 5.64
N THR A 58 1.90 -4.51 6.61
CA THR A 58 0.96 -5.65 6.58
C THR A 58 -0.49 -5.17 6.56
N LEU A 59 -0.86 -4.28 7.49
CA LEU A 59 -2.22 -3.74 7.51
C LEU A 59 -2.51 -2.91 6.25
N ALA A 60 -1.52 -2.15 5.74
CA ALA A 60 -1.68 -1.40 4.50
C ALA A 60 -1.96 -2.32 3.31
N TYR A 61 -1.32 -3.49 3.20
CA TYR A 61 -1.63 -4.47 2.16
C TYR A 61 -3.00 -5.12 2.33
N ILE A 62 -3.39 -5.42 3.57
CA ILE A 62 -4.75 -5.90 3.87
C ILE A 62 -5.78 -4.84 3.44
N CYS A 63 -5.52 -3.56 3.71
CA CYS A 63 -6.38 -2.46 3.27
C CYS A 63 -6.47 -2.36 1.74
N VAL A 64 -5.40 -2.64 0.98
CA VAL A 64 -5.47 -2.68 -0.50
C VAL A 64 -6.50 -3.72 -0.99
N VAL A 65 -6.50 -4.91 -0.37
CA VAL A 65 -7.49 -5.95 -0.69
C VAL A 65 -8.90 -5.50 -0.28
N ALA A 66 -9.03 -4.87 0.89
CA ALA A 66 -10.30 -4.34 1.36
C ALA A 66 -10.86 -3.24 0.44
N VAL A 67 -10.02 -2.31 -0.05
CA VAL A 67 -10.38 -1.30 -1.06
C VAL A 67 -10.97 -1.97 -2.31
N ALA A 68 -10.34 -3.04 -2.82
CA ALA A 68 -10.86 -3.77 -3.98
C ALA A 68 -12.27 -4.32 -3.70
N ILE A 69 -12.44 -4.99 -2.57
CA ILE A 69 -13.72 -5.59 -2.17
C ILE A 69 -14.79 -4.52 -1.96
N SER A 70 -14.48 -3.48 -1.18
CA SER A 70 -15.40 -2.39 -0.84
C SER A 70 -15.82 -1.62 -2.09
N PHE A 71 -14.86 -1.29 -2.97
CA PHE A 71 -15.15 -0.60 -4.22
C PHE A 71 -16.02 -1.45 -5.15
N CYS A 72 -15.71 -2.74 -5.33
CA CYS A 72 -16.54 -3.66 -6.12
C CYS A 72 -17.97 -3.75 -5.55
N LYS A 73 -18.11 -3.86 -4.25
CA LYS A 73 -19.44 -3.90 -3.60
C LYS A 73 -20.20 -2.58 -3.78
N ALA A 74 -19.53 -1.45 -3.64
CA ALA A 74 -20.15 -0.14 -3.87
C ALA A 74 -20.64 -0.01 -5.30
N TYR A 75 -19.83 -0.43 -6.27
CA TYR A 75 -20.13 -0.28 -7.70
C TYR A 75 -21.21 -1.25 -8.18
N TYR A 76 -21.05 -2.57 -7.90
CA TYR A 76 -21.97 -3.59 -8.41
C TYR A 76 -23.29 -3.66 -7.65
N TYR A 77 -23.24 -3.60 -6.32
CA TYR A 77 -24.43 -3.72 -5.48
C TYR A 77 -25.07 -2.36 -5.18
N LYS A 78 -24.49 -1.25 -5.69
CA LYS A 78 -24.96 0.13 -5.48
C LYS A 78 -25.15 0.49 -4.00
N LYS A 79 -24.43 -0.18 -3.11
CA LYS A 79 -24.48 0.07 -1.66
C LYS A 79 -23.53 1.22 -1.29
N ARG A 80 -24.07 2.44 -1.17
CA ARG A 80 -23.30 3.68 -0.93
C ARG A 80 -22.40 3.64 0.30
N ALA A 81 -22.77 2.86 1.34
CA ALA A 81 -21.96 2.71 2.54
C ALA A 81 -20.54 2.17 2.26
N TYR A 82 -20.38 1.32 1.25
CA TYR A 82 -19.06 0.79 0.90
C TYR A 82 -18.13 1.84 0.26
N TYR A 83 -18.65 2.94 -0.32
CA TYR A 83 -17.80 4.06 -0.73
C TYR A 83 -17.16 4.76 0.47
N LEU A 84 -17.87 4.85 1.61
CA LEU A 84 -17.29 5.38 2.85
C LEU A 84 -16.20 4.45 3.39
N CYS A 85 -16.43 3.14 3.36
CA CYS A 85 -15.39 2.16 3.73
C CYS A 85 -14.16 2.32 2.85
N THR A 86 -14.34 2.38 1.52
CA THR A 86 -13.25 2.58 0.56
C THR A 86 -12.47 3.88 0.85
N ALA A 87 -13.18 4.98 1.12
CA ALA A 87 -12.53 6.25 1.43
C ALA A 87 -11.70 6.18 2.72
N PHE A 88 -12.21 5.49 3.75
CA PHE A 88 -11.50 5.32 5.02
C PHE A 88 -10.29 4.40 4.91
N GLU A 89 -10.41 3.32 4.12
CA GLU A 89 -9.31 2.41 3.80
C GLU A 89 -8.20 3.13 3.00
N LEU A 90 -8.58 3.96 2.02
CA LEU A 90 -7.63 4.79 1.26
C LEU A 90 -6.94 5.83 2.14
N LEU A 91 -7.68 6.49 3.03
CA LEU A 91 -7.11 7.42 4.01
C LEU A 91 -6.05 6.72 4.86
N TYR A 92 -6.34 5.52 5.36
CA TYR A 92 -5.37 4.75 6.13
C TYR A 92 -4.11 4.44 5.31
N ILE A 93 -4.25 3.99 4.06
CA ILE A 93 -3.11 3.68 3.18
C ILE A 93 -2.22 4.92 3.00
N VAL A 94 -2.82 6.09 2.78
CA VAL A 94 -2.10 7.36 2.66
C VAL A 94 -1.32 7.68 3.94
N LEU A 95 -2.00 7.65 5.09
CA LEU A 95 -1.39 7.98 6.38
C LEU A 95 -0.32 6.97 6.82
N SER A 96 -0.46 5.69 6.44
CA SER A 96 0.54 4.65 6.73
C SER A 96 1.88 4.89 6.04
N SER A 97 1.94 5.80 5.06
CA SER A 97 3.14 6.11 4.26
C SER A 97 3.75 4.87 3.57
N SER A 98 2.96 3.83 3.34
CA SER A 98 3.41 2.62 2.65
C SER A 98 3.46 2.85 1.14
N ARG A 99 4.65 3.18 0.61
CA ARG A 99 4.85 3.44 -0.84
C ARG A 99 4.32 2.31 -1.71
N LYS A 100 4.61 1.06 -1.33
CA LYS A 100 4.15 -0.13 -2.09
C LYS A 100 2.62 -0.23 -2.10
N ALA A 101 1.96 -0.03 -0.96
CA ALA A 101 0.50 -0.08 -0.89
C ALA A 101 -0.13 1.04 -1.72
N LEU A 102 0.44 2.26 -1.70
CA LEU A 102 -0.01 3.37 -2.55
C LEU A 102 0.07 3.04 -4.04
N PHE A 103 1.21 2.47 -4.50
CA PHE A 103 1.35 2.06 -5.90
C PHE A 103 0.37 0.95 -6.28
N ILE A 104 0.24 -0.08 -5.42
CA ILE A 104 -0.67 -1.21 -5.71
C ILE A 104 -2.12 -0.74 -5.76
N VAL A 105 -2.56 0.10 -4.82
CA VAL A 105 -3.94 0.62 -4.83
C VAL A 105 -4.20 1.55 -6.01
N ALA A 106 -3.24 2.39 -6.38
CA ALA A 106 -3.36 3.24 -7.56
C ALA A 106 -3.51 2.40 -8.83
N PHE A 107 -2.65 1.39 -9.01
CA PHE A 107 -2.74 0.44 -10.12
C PHE A 107 -4.05 -0.34 -10.12
N LEU A 108 -4.51 -0.80 -8.96
CA LEU A 108 -5.77 -1.53 -8.81
C LEU A 108 -6.97 -0.66 -9.18
N LEU A 109 -7.04 0.58 -8.69
CA LEU A 109 -8.11 1.51 -9.05
C LEU A 109 -8.08 1.85 -10.54
N PHE A 110 -6.88 2.04 -11.11
CA PHE A 110 -6.70 2.25 -12.54
C PHE A 110 -7.21 1.05 -13.34
N ALA A 111 -6.82 -0.17 -12.98
CA ALA A 111 -7.28 -1.39 -13.63
C ALA A 111 -8.81 -1.54 -13.53
N MET A 112 -9.37 -1.31 -12.35
CA MET A 112 -10.82 -1.35 -12.15
C MET A 112 -11.56 -0.36 -13.03
N LEU A 113 -11.09 0.88 -13.14
CA LEU A 113 -11.70 1.89 -13.98
C LEU A 113 -11.62 1.51 -15.47
N ILE A 114 -10.53 0.90 -15.93
CA ILE A 114 -10.41 0.43 -17.31
C ILE A 114 -11.40 -0.70 -17.61
N PHE A 115 -11.44 -1.72 -16.75
CA PHE A 115 -12.22 -2.93 -17.03
C PHE A 115 -13.71 -2.75 -16.80
N TYR A 116 -14.13 -1.89 -15.86
CA TYR A 116 -15.53 -1.80 -15.46
C TYR A 116 -16.29 -0.63 -16.06
N VAL A 117 -15.63 0.27 -16.78
CA VAL A 117 -16.30 1.45 -17.32
C VAL A 117 -16.56 1.34 -18.80
N ASN A 118 -17.77 1.76 -19.20
CA ASN A 118 -18.31 1.67 -20.55
C ASN A 118 -17.36 2.25 -21.62
N LYS A 119 -17.12 1.50 -22.72
CA LYS A 119 -16.10 1.81 -23.77
C LYS A 119 -16.27 3.15 -24.47
N ARG A 120 -17.48 3.74 -24.42
CA ARG A 120 -17.84 4.93 -25.24
C ARG A 120 -17.00 6.18 -24.97
N PHE A 121 -16.37 6.32 -23.80
CA PHE A 121 -15.55 7.49 -23.44
C PHE A 121 -14.20 7.09 -22.84
N TYR A 122 -13.62 6.00 -23.33
CA TYR A 122 -12.39 5.44 -22.79
C TYR A 122 -11.24 6.45 -22.75
N LEU A 123 -10.98 7.17 -23.86
CA LEU A 123 -9.88 8.14 -23.94
C LEU A 123 -10.08 9.33 -22.98
N LEU A 124 -11.32 9.86 -22.89
CA LEU A 124 -11.61 10.96 -21.97
C LEU A 124 -11.37 10.54 -20.50
N ARG A 125 -11.77 9.33 -20.15
CA ARG A 125 -11.57 8.80 -18.79
C ARG A 125 -10.12 8.53 -18.49
N LEU A 126 -9.38 7.98 -19.45
CA LEU A 126 -7.93 7.81 -19.34
C LEU A 126 -7.25 9.17 -19.09
N ALA A 127 -7.61 10.19 -19.84
CA ALA A 127 -7.09 11.55 -19.66
C ALA A 127 -7.45 12.12 -18.26
N LEU A 128 -8.69 11.95 -17.83
CA LEU A 128 -9.13 12.39 -16.49
C LEU A 128 -8.40 11.63 -15.37
N MET A 129 -8.13 10.34 -15.55
CA MET A 129 -7.39 9.55 -14.56
C MET A 129 -5.92 9.98 -14.49
N ILE A 130 -5.29 10.23 -15.63
CA ILE A 130 -3.92 10.76 -15.67
C ILE A 130 -3.88 12.13 -15.01
N ALA A 131 -4.82 13.03 -15.33
CA ALA A 131 -4.93 14.34 -14.71
C ALA A 131 -5.16 14.24 -13.19
N ALA A 132 -6.02 13.33 -12.73
CA ALA A 132 -6.24 13.08 -11.31
C ALA A 132 -4.97 12.52 -10.63
N ALA A 133 -4.27 11.58 -11.24
CA ALA A 133 -3.02 11.03 -10.71
C ALA A 133 -1.93 12.11 -10.57
N VAL A 134 -1.79 12.96 -11.59
CA VAL A 134 -0.87 14.12 -11.56
C VAL A 134 -1.31 15.13 -10.49
N GLY A 135 -2.60 15.44 -10.41
CA GLY A 135 -3.14 16.34 -9.37
C GLY A 135 -2.89 15.81 -7.96
N ILE A 136 -3.09 14.52 -7.73
CA ILE A 136 -2.79 13.85 -6.46
C ILE A 136 -1.29 13.92 -6.17
N ALA A 137 -0.42 13.65 -7.13
CA ALA A 137 1.04 13.74 -6.95
C ALA A 137 1.47 15.17 -6.58
N ILE A 138 0.92 16.19 -7.26
CA ILE A 138 1.15 17.59 -6.93
C ILE A 138 0.65 17.92 -5.51
N ALA A 139 -0.53 17.42 -5.12
CA ALA A 139 -1.06 17.62 -3.77
C ALA A 139 -0.14 17.00 -2.70
N PHE A 140 0.40 15.80 -2.93
CA PHE A 140 1.38 15.17 -2.04
C PHE A 140 2.67 15.98 -1.88
N LEU A 141 3.08 16.74 -2.91
CA LEU A 141 4.30 17.54 -2.86
C LEU A 141 4.06 18.98 -2.34
N LYS A 142 2.83 19.53 -2.52
CA LYS A 142 2.54 20.93 -2.22
C LYS A 142 1.76 21.15 -0.92
N VAL A 143 0.91 20.21 -0.51
CA VAL A 143 0.12 20.34 0.71
C VAL A 143 0.93 19.86 1.91
N PRO A 144 1.26 20.72 2.89
CA PRO A 144 2.18 20.38 3.99
C PRO A 144 1.77 19.14 4.78
N ALA A 145 0.48 18.96 5.03
CA ALA A 145 -0.04 17.78 5.75
C ALA A 145 0.21 16.47 4.96
N LEU A 146 -0.03 16.47 3.65
CA LEU A 146 0.19 15.31 2.78
C LEU A 146 1.68 15.08 2.53
N TYR A 147 2.46 16.16 2.39
CA TYR A 147 3.90 16.10 2.26
C TYR A 147 4.53 15.43 3.49
N ASN A 148 4.18 15.86 4.69
CA ASN A 148 4.67 15.28 5.94
C ASN A 148 4.19 13.82 6.14
N ALA A 149 2.98 13.48 5.69
CA ALA A 149 2.46 12.12 5.80
C ALA A 149 3.19 11.14 4.87
N ALA A 150 3.33 11.47 3.60
CA ALA A 150 3.87 10.54 2.60
C ALA A 150 4.71 11.21 1.50
N GLY A 151 4.48 12.50 1.20
CA GLY A 151 5.11 13.22 0.09
C GLY A 151 6.63 13.25 0.17
N PHE A 152 7.18 13.49 1.35
CA PHE A 152 8.63 13.52 1.56
C PHE A 152 9.32 12.18 1.20
N ARG A 153 8.61 11.06 1.35
CA ARG A 153 9.13 9.74 0.97
C ARG A 153 9.06 9.51 -0.54
N LEU A 154 8.05 10.07 -1.19
CA LEU A 154 7.95 10.04 -2.65
C LEU A 154 9.05 10.91 -3.26
N GLU A 155 9.29 12.10 -2.72
CA GLU A 155 10.37 12.98 -3.16
C GLU A 155 11.75 12.32 -3.01
N LYS A 156 12.04 11.71 -1.86
CA LYS A 156 13.29 10.96 -1.66
C LYS A 156 13.45 9.82 -2.68
N MET A 157 12.37 9.11 -2.98
CA MET A 157 12.39 8.05 -3.98
C MET A 157 12.63 8.63 -5.39
N LEU A 158 12.01 9.74 -5.73
CA LEU A 158 12.21 10.41 -7.02
C LEU A 158 13.65 10.91 -7.15
N ASN A 159 14.21 11.53 -6.11
CA ASN A 159 15.62 11.98 -6.09
C ASN A 159 16.59 10.80 -6.25
N TYR A 160 16.30 9.68 -5.59
CA TYR A 160 17.08 8.46 -5.78
C TYR A 160 17.05 7.96 -7.24
N ILE A 161 15.86 7.95 -7.88
CA ILE A 161 15.70 7.42 -9.24
C ILE A 161 16.19 8.39 -10.31
N VAL A 162 15.83 9.68 -10.18
CA VAL A 162 16.09 10.69 -11.22
C VAL A 162 17.48 11.27 -11.11
N ASN A 163 17.93 11.59 -9.91
CA ASN A 163 19.20 12.27 -9.65
C ASN A 163 20.34 11.28 -9.30
N ASN A 164 20.07 9.97 -9.30
CA ASN A 164 21.01 8.92 -8.85
C ASN A 164 21.62 9.19 -7.48
N ASP A 165 20.92 9.94 -6.62
CA ASP A 165 21.38 10.23 -5.27
C ASP A 165 21.15 9.02 -4.36
N THR A 166 22.18 8.18 -4.24
CA THR A 166 22.13 6.94 -3.45
C THR A 166 21.94 7.20 -1.95
N MET A 167 22.17 8.42 -1.48
CA MET A 167 21.98 8.82 -0.09
C MET A 167 20.58 9.38 0.18
N ALA A 168 19.82 9.74 -0.85
CA ALA A 168 18.50 10.35 -0.70
C ALA A 168 17.50 9.42 0.03
N ASP A 169 17.57 8.10 -0.21
CA ASP A 169 16.70 7.12 0.44
C ASP A 169 17.49 5.94 0.99
N GLY A 170 17.86 6.01 2.27
CA GLY A 170 18.62 4.95 2.94
C GLY A 170 17.96 3.57 2.90
N SER A 171 16.63 3.50 2.81
CA SER A 171 15.90 2.22 2.67
C SER A 171 16.09 1.59 1.29
N LEU A 172 16.18 2.39 0.23
CA LEU A 172 16.48 1.92 -1.12
C LEU A 172 17.97 1.57 -1.26
N ALA A 173 18.85 2.38 -0.69
CA ALA A 173 20.29 2.14 -0.67
C ALA A 173 20.63 0.80 0.02
N LEU A 174 20.05 0.55 1.20
CA LEU A 174 20.20 -0.73 1.91
C LEU A 174 19.69 -1.93 1.08
N ARG A 175 18.55 -1.79 0.41
CA ARG A 175 18.01 -2.87 -0.43
C ARG A 175 18.90 -3.16 -1.64
N LYS A 176 19.49 -2.10 -2.24
CA LYS A 176 20.45 -2.26 -3.31
C LYS A 176 21.69 -3.03 -2.82
N GLY A 177 22.26 -2.63 -1.67
CA GLY A 177 23.37 -3.34 -1.06
C GLY A 177 23.05 -4.83 -0.76
N PHE A 178 21.88 -5.10 -0.16
CA PHE A 178 21.44 -6.50 0.04
C PHE A 178 21.24 -7.25 -1.28
N GLY A 179 20.74 -6.59 -2.34
CA GLY A 179 20.61 -7.18 -3.66
C GLY A 179 21.96 -7.54 -4.27
N GLU A 180 22.96 -6.68 -4.13
CA GLU A 180 24.33 -6.91 -4.60
C GLU A 180 24.98 -8.08 -3.86
N ILE A 181 24.91 -8.10 -2.52
CA ILE A 181 25.41 -9.23 -1.71
C ILE A 181 24.69 -10.53 -2.07
N SER A 182 23.36 -10.49 -2.18
CA SER A 182 22.58 -11.68 -2.56
C SER A 182 22.95 -12.21 -3.95
N SER A 183 23.24 -11.32 -4.89
CA SER A 183 23.68 -11.70 -6.23
C SER A 183 25.07 -12.36 -6.18
N GLN A 184 26.01 -11.81 -5.42
CA GLN A 184 27.34 -12.39 -5.22
C GLN A 184 27.25 -13.79 -4.61
N ILE A 185 26.41 -13.95 -3.57
CA ILE A 185 26.17 -15.25 -2.94
C ILE A 185 25.56 -16.24 -3.95
N PHE A 186 24.59 -15.80 -4.75
CA PHE A 186 23.96 -16.64 -5.77
C PHE A 186 24.97 -17.11 -6.81
N TYR A 187 25.83 -16.23 -7.31
CA TYR A 187 26.84 -16.60 -8.30
C TYR A 187 27.94 -17.49 -7.73
N SER A 188 28.30 -17.35 -6.46
CA SER A 188 29.32 -18.20 -5.82
C SER A 188 28.77 -19.57 -5.40
N HIS A 189 27.47 -19.66 -5.04
CA HIS A 189 26.85 -20.90 -4.55
C HIS A 189 25.46 -21.11 -5.16
N PRO A 190 25.33 -21.34 -6.48
CA PRO A 190 24.06 -21.28 -7.20
C PRO A 190 23.09 -22.43 -6.88
N ILE A 191 23.58 -23.58 -6.41
CA ILE A 191 22.76 -24.79 -6.20
C ILE A 191 22.40 -24.98 -4.73
N ILE A 192 23.36 -24.87 -3.84
CA ILE A 192 23.18 -25.20 -2.40
C ILE A 192 22.95 -23.93 -1.57
N GLY A 193 23.37 -22.75 -2.07
CA GLY A 193 23.42 -21.53 -1.28
C GLY A 193 24.44 -21.62 -0.14
N ILE A 194 24.44 -20.64 0.75
CA ILE A 194 25.34 -20.57 1.91
C ILE A 194 24.70 -21.08 3.21
N GLY A 195 23.48 -21.59 3.16
CA GLY A 195 22.71 -22.03 4.33
C GLY A 195 21.96 -20.87 5.03
N LEU A 196 21.04 -21.24 5.90
CA LEU A 196 20.26 -20.27 6.69
C LEU A 196 21.17 -19.54 7.68
N ALA A 197 21.06 -18.23 7.74
CA ALA A 197 21.77 -17.32 8.65
C ALA A 197 23.30 -17.14 8.41
N ASN A 198 23.90 -17.74 7.41
CA ASN A 198 25.32 -17.52 7.09
C ASN A 198 25.62 -16.20 6.35
N ASN A 199 24.57 -15.44 6.00
CA ASN A 199 24.69 -14.11 5.40
C ASN A 199 25.16 -13.02 6.40
N ALA A 200 25.32 -13.33 7.67
CA ALA A 200 25.81 -12.41 8.70
C ALA A 200 27.35 -12.30 8.76
N HIS A 201 28.06 -13.21 8.11
CA HIS A 201 29.53 -13.14 8.04
C HIS A 201 29.94 -12.53 6.70
N PRO A 202 30.81 -11.49 6.69
CA PRO A 202 31.41 -11.01 5.45
C PRO A 202 32.19 -12.17 4.82
N ILE A 203 31.99 -12.35 3.52
CA ILE A 203 32.78 -13.28 2.71
C ILE A 203 34.16 -12.62 2.61
N GLU A 204 35.17 -13.17 3.34
CA GLU A 204 36.57 -12.84 3.15
C GLU A 204 37.07 -13.35 1.78
#